data_bc37060e77fa42ac3417bf2a58d17ff3
#
_entry.id   bc37060e77fa42ac3417bf2a58d17ff3
#
_cell.length_a   1.000
_cell.length_b   1.000
_cell.length_c   1.000
_cell.angle_alpha   90.00
_cell.angle_beta   90.00
_cell.angle_gamma   90.00
#
_symmetry.space_group_name_H-M   'P 1'
#
loop_
_entity.id
_entity.type
_entity.pdbx_description
1 polymer ?
#
loop_
_entity_poly.entity_id
_entity_poly.type
_entity_poly.pdbx_seq_one_letter_code
_entity_poly.pdbx_strand_id
1 'polypeptide(L)'
;MSTENNLDVLFDNSVKILTDLIAFKTISGEDNNSLIDYCDNILKKLGATSFRTLDEDKKRVNLFATIKSKKPSDKKPIILSGHTDVVPVSKGWSTDPFKATIKGDKLYGRGSCDMKGFIACTLAFAPIYSKSNLDRDIHFSFTFDEETACQGAPILIKELKKREIKDGICIVGEPTNMKIIDAHKGCYEYTTYFKGLAGHSSAPHKGVSAVEYASRYVNKLIKLRHDLKDRAPKDSIFDPPHSTLSIGGIFGGIAHNVIADKCHINWETRPVVKEDAIFLNQELDKYATEVLLPEMKKVFSNSSIEKKVIGEIIGFDRKDKSDACELISSLTGDNSRQVVSFGTEAGLFQEIGISTVVCGPGSIEQAHKIDEFIILDELKKCLKLLDGIKEKSSLN
;
A
#
# COMPACT_ATOMS: atom_id res chain seq x y z
N MET A 1 -8.09 25.70 30.08
CA MET A 1 -9.04 25.08 29.13
C MET A 1 -8.96 23.60 29.37
N SER A 2 -10.09 22.93 29.64
CA SER A 2 -10.12 21.48 29.92
C SER A 2 -9.62 20.70 28.69
N THR A 3 -9.02 19.55 28.90
CA THR A 3 -8.53 18.63 27.84
C THR A 3 -9.63 18.25 26.84
N GLU A 4 -10.90 18.17 27.28
CA GLU A 4 -12.05 17.91 26.41
C GLU A 4 -12.30 19.01 25.36
N ASN A 5 -12.28 20.28 25.76
CA ASN A 5 -12.43 21.42 24.82
C ASN A 5 -11.34 21.45 23.75
N ASN A 6 -10.14 20.88 24.02
CA ASN A 6 -9.06 20.84 23.04
C ASN A 6 -9.26 19.72 22.01
N LEU A 7 -9.82 18.59 22.43
CA LEU A 7 -10.07 17.44 21.55
C LEU A 7 -11.21 17.74 20.53
N ASP A 8 -12.25 18.45 20.94
CA ASP A 8 -13.34 18.85 20.04
C ASP A 8 -12.86 19.84 18.96
N VAL A 9 -12.01 20.80 19.31
CA VAL A 9 -11.39 21.71 18.34
C VAL A 9 -10.49 20.94 17.35
N LEU A 10 -9.72 19.96 17.83
CA LEU A 10 -8.91 19.11 16.97
C LEU A 10 -9.75 18.23 16.05
N PHE A 11 -10.85 17.72 16.56
CA PHE A 11 -11.82 16.95 15.79
C PHE A 11 -12.44 17.79 14.66
N ASP A 12 -12.95 18.98 14.95
CA ASP A 12 -13.51 19.88 13.94
C ASP A 12 -12.45 20.23 12.87
N ASN A 13 -11.22 20.50 13.28
CA ASN A 13 -10.11 20.73 12.36
C ASN A 13 -9.81 19.49 11.50
N SER A 14 -9.83 18.29 12.07
CA SER A 14 -9.60 17.06 11.30
C SER A 14 -10.69 16.81 10.26
N VAL A 15 -11.96 17.06 10.60
CA VAL A 15 -13.08 16.99 9.66
C VAL A 15 -12.94 18.01 8.53
N LYS A 16 -12.52 19.24 8.86
CA LYS A 16 -12.27 20.29 7.85
C LYS A 16 -11.13 19.88 6.91
N ILE A 17 -9.99 19.45 7.46
CA ILE A 17 -8.84 19.02 6.65
C ILE A 17 -9.22 17.81 5.80
N LEU A 18 -9.97 16.83 6.35
CA LEU A 18 -10.45 15.68 5.58
C LEU A 18 -11.35 16.11 4.42
N THR A 19 -12.23 17.10 4.67
CA THR A 19 -13.08 17.67 3.61
C THR A 19 -12.23 18.27 2.49
N ASP A 20 -11.19 19.03 2.83
CA ASP A 20 -10.26 19.61 1.86
C ASP A 20 -9.48 18.52 1.10
N LEU A 21 -8.99 17.48 1.82
CA LEU A 21 -8.24 16.35 1.21
C LEU A 21 -9.10 15.52 0.25
N ILE A 22 -10.38 15.29 0.56
CA ILE A 22 -11.30 14.56 -0.31
C ILE A 22 -11.52 15.32 -1.63
N ALA A 23 -11.51 16.65 -1.60
CA ALA A 23 -11.70 17.47 -2.80
C ALA A 23 -10.57 17.35 -3.81
N PHE A 24 -9.36 16.93 -3.39
CA PHE A 24 -8.27 16.59 -4.31
C PHE A 24 -8.53 15.22 -4.94
N LYS A 25 -8.70 15.20 -6.27
CA LYS A 25 -8.94 13.97 -7.06
C LYS A 25 -7.63 13.26 -7.36
N THR A 26 -6.98 12.75 -6.34
CA THR A 26 -5.70 12.05 -6.45
C THR A 26 -5.92 10.56 -6.75
N ILE A 27 -6.55 10.25 -7.88
CA ILE A 27 -6.72 8.85 -8.33
C ILE A 27 -5.33 8.28 -8.63
N SER A 28 -5.09 7.02 -8.23
CA SER A 28 -3.80 6.36 -8.44
C SER A 28 -3.35 6.45 -9.89
N GLY A 29 -2.09 6.81 -10.10
CA GLY A 29 -1.52 7.11 -11.42
C GLY A 29 -1.70 8.56 -11.90
N GLU A 30 -2.53 9.36 -11.24
CA GLU A 30 -2.74 10.77 -11.56
C GLU A 30 -1.84 11.70 -10.72
N ASP A 31 -1.83 12.98 -11.06
CA ASP A 31 -1.07 14.03 -10.38
C ASP A 31 -1.59 14.26 -8.95
N ASN A 32 -0.69 14.26 -7.95
CA ASN A 32 -1.00 14.54 -6.56
C ASN A 32 -0.33 15.81 -6.01
N ASN A 33 0.34 16.61 -6.87
CA ASN A 33 1.13 17.76 -6.43
C ASN A 33 0.31 18.74 -5.58
N SER A 34 -0.92 19.07 -6.00
CA SER A 34 -1.77 20.04 -5.29
C SER A 34 -2.09 19.58 -3.87
N LEU A 35 -2.33 18.28 -3.66
CA LEU A 35 -2.57 17.71 -2.33
C LEU A 35 -1.28 17.76 -1.50
N ILE A 36 -0.14 17.39 -2.08
CA ILE A 36 1.15 17.44 -1.40
C ILE A 36 1.53 18.89 -1.05
N ASP A 37 1.27 19.85 -1.93
CA ASP A 37 1.49 21.28 -1.63
C ASP A 37 0.63 21.75 -0.46
N TYR A 38 -0.63 21.32 -0.40
CA TYR A 38 -1.52 21.60 0.72
C TYR A 38 -0.96 21.06 2.04
N CYS A 39 -0.54 19.81 2.09
CA CYS A 39 0.03 19.18 3.28
C CYS A 39 1.36 19.84 3.71
N ASP A 40 2.26 20.05 2.76
CA ASP A 40 3.59 20.64 2.98
C ASP A 40 3.49 22.09 3.50
N ASN A 41 2.55 22.87 2.94
CA ASN A 41 2.30 24.24 3.39
C ASN A 41 1.77 24.31 4.84
N ILE A 42 0.90 23.35 5.24
CA ILE A 42 0.46 23.26 6.64
C ILE A 42 1.67 23.01 7.54
N LEU A 43 2.48 22.00 7.22
CA LEU A 43 3.62 21.58 8.04
C LEU A 43 4.72 22.64 8.07
N LYS A 44 5.05 23.27 6.94
CA LYS A 44 6.05 24.37 6.88
C LYS A 44 5.65 25.58 7.70
N LYS A 45 4.37 25.97 7.75
CA LYS A 45 3.88 27.05 8.62
C LYS A 45 4.10 26.77 10.10
N LEU A 46 4.27 25.49 10.47
CA LEU A 46 4.56 25.04 11.83
C LEU A 46 6.06 24.88 12.11
N GLY A 47 6.93 25.25 11.15
CA GLY A 47 8.37 25.15 11.26
C GLY A 47 8.95 23.76 10.92
N ALA A 48 8.15 22.87 10.32
CA ALA A 48 8.67 21.59 9.86
C ALA A 48 9.65 21.77 8.68
N THR A 49 10.70 20.97 8.66
CA THR A 49 11.55 20.78 7.48
C THR A 49 11.03 19.66 6.63
N SER A 50 11.10 19.79 5.32
CA SER A 50 10.57 18.74 4.43
C SER A 50 11.48 18.51 3.23
N PHE A 51 11.35 17.31 2.63
CA PHE A 51 11.84 16.98 1.30
C PHE A 51 10.80 16.18 0.54
N ARG A 52 10.94 16.16 -0.79
CA ARG A 52 10.06 15.44 -1.70
C ARG A 52 10.85 14.46 -2.54
N THR A 53 10.24 13.33 -2.87
CA THR A 53 10.72 12.42 -3.89
C THR A 53 9.66 12.31 -4.98
N LEU A 54 10.09 12.18 -6.23
CA LEU A 54 9.21 12.23 -7.38
C LEU A 54 9.34 10.95 -8.18
N ASP A 55 8.27 10.60 -8.90
CA ASP A 55 8.33 9.62 -9.98
C ASP A 55 9.17 10.11 -11.16
N GLU A 56 9.37 9.26 -12.15
CA GLU A 56 10.17 9.58 -13.36
C GLU A 56 9.57 10.75 -14.15
N ASP A 57 8.24 10.82 -14.24
CA ASP A 57 7.50 11.87 -14.98
C ASP A 57 7.34 13.16 -14.18
N LYS A 58 7.74 13.18 -12.90
CA LYS A 58 7.60 14.30 -11.94
C LYS A 58 6.16 14.76 -11.70
N LYS A 59 5.20 13.88 -11.92
CA LYS A 59 3.77 14.13 -11.70
C LYS A 59 3.28 13.67 -10.35
N ARG A 60 3.96 12.68 -9.78
CA ARG A 60 3.57 12.07 -8.50
C ARG A 60 4.68 12.29 -7.49
N VAL A 61 4.29 12.68 -6.29
CA VAL A 61 5.21 13.20 -5.29
C VAL A 61 4.95 12.56 -3.95
N ASN A 62 6.03 12.06 -3.32
CA ASN A 62 6.02 11.75 -1.90
C ASN A 62 6.48 12.98 -1.12
N LEU A 63 5.94 13.16 0.07
CA LEU A 63 6.36 14.14 1.05
C LEU A 63 6.90 13.45 2.30
N PHE A 64 8.08 13.86 2.74
CA PHE A 64 8.57 13.52 4.07
C PHE A 64 8.89 14.83 4.82
N ALA A 65 8.16 15.09 5.90
CA ALA A 65 8.28 16.31 6.67
C ALA A 65 8.60 15.99 8.14
N THR A 66 9.35 16.84 8.80
CA THR A 66 9.85 16.62 10.16
C THR A 66 9.59 17.82 11.05
N ILE A 67 8.84 17.62 12.13
CA ILE A 67 8.84 18.51 13.29
C ILE A 67 9.95 18.06 14.22
N LYS A 68 10.99 18.87 14.33
CA LYS A 68 12.16 18.55 15.14
C LYS A 68 11.89 18.61 16.64
N SER A 69 12.50 17.70 17.37
CA SER A 69 12.55 17.76 18.83
C SER A 69 13.25 19.03 19.29
N LYS A 70 12.76 19.63 20.39
CA LYS A 70 13.40 20.77 21.03
C LYS A 70 14.55 20.34 21.95
N LYS A 71 14.51 19.13 22.46
CA LYS A 71 15.51 18.53 23.33
C LYS A 71 15.74 17.07 22.88
N PRO A 72 16.64 16.82 21.92
CA PRO A 72 16.91 15.47 21.43
C PRO A 72 17.30 14.53 22.57
N SER A 73 16.75 13.33 22.55
CA SER A 73 17.07 12.22 23.44
C SER A 73 17.44 10.98 22.60
N ASP A 74 17.79 9.89 23.25
CA ASP A 74 18.05 8.59 22.59
C ASP A 74 16.78 7.86 22.16
N LYS A 75 15.59 8.50 22.33
CA LYS A 75 14.33 7.89 21.91
C LYS A 75 14.20 7.90 20.40
N LYS A 76 13.70 6.78 19.86
CA LYS A 76 13.43 6.62 18.43
C LYS A 76 12.40 7.64 17.92
N PRO A 77 12.61 8.27 16.76
CA PRO A 77 11.63 9.16 16.16
C PRO A 77 10.33 8.41 15.80
N ILE A 78 9.22 9.16 15.71
CA ILE A 78 7.92 8.62 15.28
C ILE A 78 7.70 9.02 13.82
N ILE A 79 7.24 8.06 13.01
CA ILE A 79 6.84 8.27 11.61
C ILE A 79 5.35 7.98 11.50
N LEU A 80 4.58 8.97 11.04
CA LEU A 80 3.16 8.86 10.74
C LEU A 80 3.02 8.74 9.23
N SER A 81 2.75 7.53 8.72
CA SER A 81 2.74 7.24 7.29
C SER A 81 1.33 7.01 6.76
N GLY A 82 1.06 7.57 5.58
CA GLY A 82 -0.19 7.35 4.85
C GLY A 82 -0.06 7.69 3.37
N HIS A 83 -0.86 7.00 2.54
CA HIS A 83 -0.90 7.28 1.12
C HIS A 83 -1.91 8.37 0.78
N THR A 84 -1.65 9.11 -0.29
CA THR A 84 -2.45 10.26 -0.73
C THR A 84 -3.37 9.94 -1.90
N ASP A 85 -3.09 8.87 -2.60
CA ASP A 85 -3.90 8.41 -3.71
C ASP A 85 -5.15 7.66 -3.24
N VAL A 86 -6.06 7.45 -4.16
CA VAL A 86 -7.32 6.75 -3.97
C VAL A 86 -7.65 5.92 -5.20
N VAL A 87 -8.33 4.79 -5.02
CA VAL A 87 -8.81 3.99 -6.15
C VAL A 87 -9.81 4.76 -7.01
N PRO A 88 -9.93 4.43 -8.32
CA PRO A 88 -10.92 5.02 -9.21
C PRO A 88 -12.35 4.91 -8.67
N VAL A 89 -13.18 5.85 -9.05
CA VAL A 89 -14.60 5.86 -8.67
C VAL A 89 -15.45 5.15 -9.73
N SER A 90 -16.30 4.22 -9.28
CA SER A 90 -17.29 3.56 -10.11
C SER A 90 -18.60 4.37 -10.19
N LYS A 91 -19.47 4.03 -11.14
CA LYS A 91 -20.83 4.61 -11.20
C LYS A 91 -21.67 4.11 -10.01
N GLY A 92 -22.63 4.90 -9.60
CA GLY A 92 -23.63 4.50 -8.60
C GLY A 92 -23.47 5.15 -7.22
N TRP A 93 -22.54 6.09 -7.04
CA TRP A 93 -22.45 6.87 -5.80
C TRP A 93 -23.71 7.68 -5.54
N SER A 94 -24.19 7.70 -4.29
CA SER A 94 -25.36 8.48 -3.86
C SER A 94 -25.03 9.97 -3.63
N THR A 95 -23.74 10.31 -3.54
CA THR A 95 -23.19 11.66 -3.39
C THR A 95 -22.00 11.84 -4.33
N ASP A 96 -21.51 13.08 -4.51
CA ASP A 96 -20.26 13.30 -5.22
C ASP A 96 -19.10 12.69 -4.41
N PRO A 97 -18.35 11.74 -4.96
CA PRO A 97 -17.26 11.05 -4.24
C PRO A 97 -16.10 11.98 -3.84
N PHE A 98 -15.95 13.14 -4.49
CA PHE A 98 -14.92 14.14 -4.19
C PHE A 98 -15.47 15.37 -3.44
N LYS A 99 -16.68 15.26 -2.88
CA LYS A 99 -17.28 16.27 -2.01
C LYS A 99 -17.71 15.63 -0.71
N ALA A 100 -16.94 15.86 0.35
CA ALA A 100 -17.26 15.32 1.68
C ALA A 100 -18.70 15.64 2.09
N THR A 101 -19.44 14.61 2.48
CA THR A 101 -20.84 14.74 2.88
C THR A 101 -21.05 14.06 4.23
N ILE A 102 -21.45 14.81 5.25
CA ILE A 102 -21.76 14.26 6.56
C ILE A 102 -23.24 13.89 6.62
N LYS A 103 -23.54 12.64 7.01
CA LYS A 103 -24.89 12.14 7.29
C LYS A 103 -24.86 11.34 8.58
N GLY A 104 -25.47 11.85 9.64
CA GLY A 104 -25.41 11.25 10.96
C GLY A 104 -23.99 11.23 11.52
N ASP A 105 -23.52 10.06 11.89
CA ASP A 105 -22.19 9.80 12.43
C ASP A 105 -21.11 9.46 11.37
N LYS A 106 -21.42 9.62 10.07
CA LYS A 106 -20.58 9.21 8.95
C LYS A 106 -20.19 10.40 8.06
N LEU A 107 -18.93 10.41 7.63
CA LEU A 107 -18.43 11.32 6.60
C LEU A 107 -18.14 10.51 5.34
N TYR A 108 -18.92 10.77 4.28
CA TYR A 108 -18.83 10.10 2.99
C TYR A 108 -17.90 10.84 2.05
N GLY A 109 -17.11 10.09 1.29
CA GLY A 109 -16.21 10.58 0.24
C GLY A 109 -15.14 9.55 -0.08
N ARG A 110 -14.66 9.52 -1.33
CA ARG A 110 -13.57 8.62 -1.73
C ARG A 110 -12.28 9.00 -1.00
N GLY A 111 -11.62 8.02 -0.36
CA GLY A 111 -10.46 8.21 0.48
C GLY A 111 -10.80 8.70 1.90
N SER A 112 -12.09 8.85 2.26
CA SER A 112 -12.44 9.24 3.63
C SER A 112 -11.97 8.21 4.66
N CYS A 113 -12.06 6.93 4.33
CA CYS A 113 -11.62 5.80 5.13
C CYS A 113 -10.21 5.35 4.72
N ASP A 114 -9.95 5.26 3.44
CA ASP A 114 -8.73 4.71 2.86
C ASP A 114 -7.97 5.77 2.02
N MET A 115 -6.95 6.51 2.59
CA MET A 115 -6.73 6.65 4.03
C MET A 115 -6.51 8.13 4.42
N LYS A 116 -7.18 9.07 3.69
CA LYS A 116 -7.08 10.53 3.94
C LYS A 116 -7.56 10.91 5.34
N GLY A 117 -8.41 10.08 5.98
CA GLY A 117 -8.86 10.27 7.36
C GLY A 117 -7.70 10.27 8.35
N PHE A 118 -6.74 9.36 8.23
CA PHE A 118 -5.53 9.34 9.04
C PHE A 118 -4.65 10.56 8.76
N ILE A 119 -4.42 10.90 7.49
CA ILE A 119 -3.64 12.08 7.10
C ILE A 119 -4.26 13.35 7.71
N ALA A 120 -5.58 13.49 7.65
CA ALA A 120 -6.29 14.63 8.22
C ALA A 120 -6.10 14.74 9.74
N CYS A 121 -6.17 13.62 10.47
CA CYS A 121 -5.92 13.59 11.91
C CYS A 121 -4.47 14.02 12.23
N THR A 122 -3.47 13.51 11.48
CA THR A 122 -2.06 13.85 11.71
C THR A 122 -1.78 15.33 11.45
N LEU A 123 -2.34 15.89 10.38
CA LEU A 123 -2.21 17.32 10.05
C LEU A 123 -2.94 18.22 11.06
N ALA A 124 -4.14 17.83 11.52
CA ALA A 124 -4.87 18.54 12.55
C ALA A 124 -4.11 18.57 13.89
N PHE A 125 -3.38 17.50 14.19
CA PHE A 125 -2.61 17.37 15.42
C PHE A 125 -1.21 18.02 15.34
N ALA A 126 -0.67 18.24 14.15
CA ALA A 126 0.68 18.81 13.92
C ALA A 126 0.96 20.13 14.68
N PRO A 127 0.00 21.08 14.82
CA PRO A 127 0.21 22.28 15.64
C PRO A 127 0.50 21.99 17.12
N ILE A 128 -0.03 20.89 17.66
CA ILE A 128 0.22 20.47 19.04
C ILE A 128 1.66 19.97 19.16
N TYR A 129 2.11 19.12 18.23
CA TYR A 129 3.51 18.64 18.20
C TYR A 129 4.50 19.81 18.10
N SER A 130 4.26 20.75 17.19
CA SER A 130 5.13 21.92 16.99
C SER A 130 5.28 22.80 18.24
N LYS A 131 4.22 22.94 19.05
CA LYS A 131 4.23 23.73 20.30
C LYS A 131 4.79 22.94 21.49
N SER A 132 4.78 21.62 21.46
CA SER A 132 5.22 20.76 22.56
C SER A 132 6.74 20.77 22.75
N ASN A 133 7.19 20.43 23.95
CA ASN A 133 8.61 20.20 24.25
C ASN A 133 8.97 18.75 23.91
N LEU A 134 8.99 18.44 22.60
CA LEU A 134 9.29 17.08 22.14
C LEU A 134 10.73 16.69 22.47
N ASP A 135 10.93 15.43 22.87
CA ASP A 135 12.22 14.79 23.11
C ASP A 135 12.66 13.87 21.95
N ARG A 136 11.80 13.69 20.95
CA ARG A 136 12.07 12.96 19.70
C ARG A 136 11.42 13.66 18.51
N ASP A 137 11.96 13.43 17.33
CA ASP A 137 11.40 13.96 16.08
C ASP A 137 10.06 13.29 15.75
N ILE A 138 9.13 14.06 15.17
CA ILE A 138 7.91 13.54 14.58
C ILE A 138 7.97 13.76 13.08
N HIS A 139 7.90 12.64 12.32
CA HIS A 139 7.92 12.63 10.87
C HIS A 139 6.52 12.38 10.32
N PHE A 140 6.21 13.03 9.21
CA PHE A 140 5.02 12.82 8.39
C PHE A 140 5.50 12.28 7.05
N SER A 141 5.04 11.10 6.69
CA SER A 141 5.39 10.39 5.46
C SER A 141 4.15 10.22 4.62
N PHE A 142 4.02 10.97 3.52
CA PHE A 142 2.87 10.90 2.63
C PHE A 142 3.33 10.43 1.25
N THR A 143 2.77 9.30 0.80
CA THR A 143 3.19 8.60 -0.40
C THR A 143 2.15 8.69 -1.50
N PHE A 144 2.55 8.34 -2.72
CA PHE A 144 1.67 8.22 -3.87
C PHE A 144 1.57 6.76 -4.34
N ASP A 145 0.47 6.43 -5.04
CA ASP A 145 0.24 5.16 -5.73
C ASP A 145 0.45 3.92 -4.86
N GLU A 146 -0.02 3.99 -3.62
CA GLU A 146 -0.10 2.82 -2.75
C GLU A 146 -1.04 1.78 -3.34
N GLU A 147 -2.20 2.20 -3.81
CA GLU A 147 -3.30 1.40 -4.35
C GLU A 147 -2.95 0.69 -5.68
N THR A 148 -1.83 1.04 -6.28
CA THR A 148 -1.25 0.41 -7.46
C THR A 148 0.11 -0.21 -7.15
N ALA A 149 0.14 -1.01 -6.08
CA ALA A 149 1.29 -1.76 -5.60
C ALA A 149 2.41 -0.90 -4.99
N CYS A 150 2.05 0.11 -4.18
CA CYS A 150 2.97 0.95 -3.39
C CYS A 150 4.09 1.59 -4.22
N GLN A 151 3.82 2.08 -5.45
CA GLN A 151 4.87 2.54 -6.37
C GLN A 151 5.70 3.70 -5.80
N GLY A 152 5.11 4.58 -5.01
CA GLY A 152 5.79 5.73 -4.41
C GLY A 152 6.71 5.37 -3.26
N ALA A 153 6.28 4.46 -2.40
CA ALA A 153 6.99 4.13 -1.18
C ALA A 153 8.43 3.62 -1.40
N PRO A 154 8.75 2.73 -2.37
CA PRO A 154 10.14 2.32 -2.64
C PRO A 154 11.07 3.48 -3.00
N ILE A 155 10.55 4.51 -3.69
CA ILE A 155 11.31 5.72 -4.05
C ILE A 155 11.65 6.51 -2.78
N LEU A 156 10.67 6.68 -1.89
CA LEU A 156 10.87 7.33 -0.60
C LEU A 156 11.85 6.54 0.28
N ILE A 157 11.67 5.24 0.42
CA ILE A 157 12.55 4.36 1.21
C ILE A 157 14.01 4.43 0.74
N LYS A 158 14.23 4.46 -0.58
CA LYS A 158 15.58 4.66 -1.13
C LYS A 158 16.20 6.00 -0.70
N GLU A 159 15.41 7.06 -0.64
CA GLU A 159 15.88 8.36 -0.18
C GLU A 159 16.09 8.42 1.33
N LEU A 160 15.23 7.75 2.14
CA LEU A 160 15.41 7.61 3.58
C LEU A 160 16.73 6.89 3.90
N LYS A 161 17.04 5.79 3.18
CA LYS A 161 18.33 5.07 3.29
C LYS A 161 19.52 6.01 3.04
N LYS A 162 19.46 6.83 1.98
CA LYS A 162 20.54 7.80 1.66
C LYS A 162 20.73 8.87 2.73
N ARG A 163 19.64 9.27 3.39
CA ARG A 163 19.65 10.25 4.48
C ARG A 163 19.93 9.64 5.85
N GLU A 164 20.23 8.33 5.88
CA GLU A 164 20.47 7.55 7.10
C GLU A 164 19.30 7.54 8.08
N ILE A 165 18.07 7.78 7.60
CA ILE A 165 16.83 7.63 8.36
C ILE A 165 16.44 6.15 8.29
N LYS A 166 16.98 5.36 9.21
CA LYS A 166 16.83 3.88 9.25
C LYS A 166 16.46 3.34 10.63
N ASP A 167 16.16 4.23 11.56
CA ASP A 167 15.65 3.89 12.90
C ASP A 167 14.41 4.73 13.18
N GLY A 168 13.46 4.16 13.91
CA GLY A 168 12.21 4.83 14.23
C GLY A 168 11.09 3.87 14.58
N ILE A 169 9.95 4.46 14.92
CA ILE A 169 8.67 3.79 15.12
C ILE A 169 7.72 4.33 14.05
N CYS A 170 7.32 3.49 13.11
CA CYS A 170 6.40 3.87 12.04
C CYS A 170 4.98 3.36 12.33
N ILE A 171 4.01 4.25 12.19
CA ILE A 171 2.59 3.94 12.24
C ILE A 171 2.04 4.20 10.84
N VAL A 172 1.68 3.13 10.13
CA VAL A 172 0.97 3.19 8.85
C VAL A 172 -0.52 3.23 9.14
N GLY A 173 -1.17 4.30 8.73
CA GLY A 173 -2.52 4.65 9.20
C GLY A 173 -3.67 4.04 8.40
N GLU A 174 -3.51 2.83 7.85
CA GLU A 174 -4.57 2.10 7.17
C GLU A 174 -5.79 1.84 8.05
N PRO A 175 -6.99 1.69 7.45
CA PRO A 175 -8.24 1.56 8.20
C PRO A 175 -8.37 0.20 8.91
N THR A 176 -7.91 0.13 10.16
CA THR A 176 -7.89 -1.07 10.99
C THR A 176 -8.88 -1.03 12.17
N ASN A 177 -9.79 -0.05 12.21
CA ASN A 177 -10.61 0.26 13.40
C ASN A 177 -9.74 0.51 14.64
N MET A 178 -8.57 1.15 14.45
CA MET A 178 -7.56 1.40 15.49
C MET A 178 -6.98 0.13 16.12
N LYS A 179 -7.09 -1.03 15.46
CA LYS A 179 -6.49 -2.31 15.90
C LYS A 179 -5.04 -2.41 15.46
N ILE A 180 -4.26 -3.17 16.24
CA ILE A 180 -2.86 -3.44 15.92
C ILE A 180 -2.78 -4.54 14.86
N ILE A 181 -2.29 -4.20 13.68
CA ILE A 181 -1.93 -5.15 12.64
C ILE A 181 -0.40 -5.19 12.59
N ASP A 182 0.19 -6.35 12.80
CA ASP A 182 1.64 -6.53 12.90
C ASP A 182 2.21 -7.52 11.88
N ALA A 183 1.37 -7.97 10.94
CA ALA A 183 1.82 -8.74 9.78
C ALA A 183 0.82 -8.68 8.63
N HIS A 184 1.34 -8.73 7.40
CA HIS A 184 0.55 -8.99 6.19
C HIS A 184 1.37 -9.75 5.15
N LYS A 185 0.67 -10.49 4.28
CA LYS A 185 1.30 -11.16 3.14
C LYS A 185 1.87 -10.14 2.15
N GLY A 186 2.87 -10.54 1.37
CA GLY A 186 3.25 -9.78 0.19
C GLY A 186 2.12 -9.74 -0.86
N CYS A 187 2.23 -8.84 -1.82
CA CYS A 187 1.32 -8.74 -2.96
C CYS A 187 2.12 -8.47 -4.23
N TYR A 188 2.24 -9.47 -5.09
CA TYR A 188 3.03 -9.40 -6.30
C TYR A 188 2.13 -9.64 -7.50
N GLU A 189 2.06 -8.68 -8.40
CA GLU A 189 1.15 -8.64 -9.55
C GLU A 189 1.93 -8.58 -10.86
N TYR A 190 1.53 -9.43 -11.80
CA TYR A 190 2.24 -9.60 -13.06
C TYR A 190 1.27 -9.71 -14.24
N THR A 191 1.73 -9.22 -15.39
CA THR A 191 1.14 -9.57 -16.68
C THR A 191 2.20 -10.25 -17.54
N THR A 192 1.90 -11.47 -18.02
CA THR A 192 2.79 -12.21 -18.92
C THR A 192 2.22 -12.17 -20.33
N TYR A 193 2.97 -11.60 -21.27
CA TYR A 193 2.63 -11.44 -22.68
C TYR A 193 3.25 -12.54 -23.51
N PHE A 194 2.49 -13.08 -24.46
CA PHE A 194 2.91 -14.09 -25.45
C PHE A 194 2.73 -13.53 -26.85
N LYS A 195 3.81 -13.58 -27.66
CA LYS A 195 3.80 -13.20 -29.08
C LYS A 195 4.16 -14.41 -29.92
N GLY A 196 3.24 -14.82 -30.76
CA GLY A 196 3.36 -15.90 -31.70
C GLY A 196 3.29 -15.44 -33.16
N LEU A 197 2.77 -16.29 -34.03
CA LEU A 197 2.62 -16.05 -35.46
C LEU A 197 1.20 -16.44 -35.91
N ALA A 198 0.46 -15.47 -36.44
CA ALA A 198 -0.87 -15.72 -37.02
C ALA A 198 -0.79 -16.60 -38.27
N GLY A 199 -1.86 -17.32 -38.50
CA GLY A 199 -2.00 -18.18 -39.66
C GLY A 199 -3.42 -18.76 -39.78
N HIS A 200 -3.65 -19.49 -40.84
CA HIS A 200 -4.94 -20.19 -41.02
C HIS A 200 -4.98 -21.42 -40.11
N SER A 201 -6.06 -21.61 -39.35
CA SER A 201 -6.22 -22.70 -38.37
C SER A 201 -6.10 -24.11 -38.95
N SER A 202 -6.33 -24.29 -40.26
CA SER A 202 -6.18 -25.60 -40.95
C SER A 202 -4.71 -26.01 -41.13
N ALA A 203 -3.75 -25.10 -40.88
CA ALA A 203 -2.31 -25.37 -40.99
C ALA A 203 -1.57 -24.92 -39.71
N PRO A 204 -1.91 -25.53 -38.54
CA PRO A 204 -1.37 -25.07 -37.24
C PRO A 204 0.15 -25.14 -37.15
N HIS A 205 0.79 -26.03 -37.91
CA HIS A 205 2.26 -26.18 -37.95
C HIS A 205 2.98 -25.03 -38.65
N LYS A 206 2.26 -24.11 -39.33
CA LYS A 206 2.79 -22.92 -40.01
C LYS A 206 2.65 -21.64 -39.17
N GLY A 207 2.04 -21.73 -38.01
CA GLY A 207 1.89 -20.61 -37.08
C GLY A 207 2.35 -20.96 -35.68
N VAL A 208 2.28 -19.98 -34.79
CA VAL A 208 2.56 -20.17 -33.35
C VAL A 208 1.41 -19.57 -32.56
N SER A 209 0.60 -20.45 -31.95
CA SER A 209 -0.56 -20.02 -31.19
C SER A 209 -0.15 -19.49 -29.80
N ALA A 210 -0.18 -18.17 -29.63
CA ALA A 210 0.09 -17.52 -28.33
C ALA A 210 -0.87 -17.99 -27.24
N VAL A 211 -2.13 -18.30 -27.58
CA VAL A 211 -3.14 -18.83 -26.64
C VAL A 211 -2.77 -20.22 -26.14
N GLU A 212 -2.25 -21.09 -27.03
CA GLU A 212 -1.81 -22.43 -26.63
C GLU A 212 -0.64 -22.36 -25.64
N TYR A 213 0.39 -21.57 -25.93
CA TYR A 213 1.54 -21.40 -25.04
C TYR A 213 1.16 -20.70 -23.73
N ALA A 214 0.26 -19.72 -23.77
CA ALA A 214 -0.33 -19.12 -22.57
C ALA A 214 -1.07 -20.13 -21.71
N SER A 215 -1.86 -21.04 -22.33
CA SER A 215 -2.57 -22.10 -21.60
C SER A 215 -1.60 -23.07 -20.91
N ARG A 216 -0.48 -23.40 -21.54
CA ARG A 216 0.58 -24.21 -20.95
C ARG A 216 1.24 -23.51 -19.77
N TYR A 217 1.46 -22.18 -19.87
CA TYR A 217 1.98 -21.37 -18.77
C TYR A 217 0.99 -21.32 -17.60
N VAL A 218 -0.32 -21.20 -17.87
CA VAL A 218 -1.39 -21.30 -16.86
C VAL A 218 -1.34 -22.64 -16.14
N ASN A 219 -1.14 -23.75 -16.87
CA ASN A 219 -1.00 -25.07 -16.24
C ASN A 219 0.23 -25.14 -15.31
N LYS A 220 1.35 -24.51 -15.68
CA LYS A 220 2.51 -24.41 -14.78
C LYS A 220 2.19 -23.56 -13.54
N LEU A 221 1.49 -22.42 -13.68
CA LEU A 221 1.00 -21.62 -12.54
C LEU A 221 0.12 -22.45 -11.60
N ILE A 222 -0.83 -23.23 -12.13
CA ILE A 222 -1.70 -24.09 -11.32
C ILE A 222 -0.89 -25.15 -10.56
N LYS A 223 0.12 -25.76 -11.20
CA LYS A 223 1.00 -26.71 -10.54
C LYS A 223 1.77 -26.04 -9.40
N LEU A 224 2.41 -24.90 -9.66
CA LEU A 224 3.15 -24.16 -8.66
C LEU A 224 2.25 -23.69 -7.48
N ARG A 225 0.99 -23.38 -7.74
CA ARG A 225 0.02 -23.09 -6.67
C ARG A 225 -0.20 -24.28 -5.74
N HIS A 226 -0.11 -25.51 -6.23
CA HIS A 226 -0.16 -26.70 -5.37
C HIS A 226 1.17 -26.88 -4.60
N ASP A 227 2.30 -26.66 -5.27
CA ASP A 227 3.61 -26.76 -4.63
C ASP A 227 3.77 -25.76 -3.47
N LEU A 228 3.16 -24.54 -3.58
CA LEU A 228 3.15 -23.54 -2.52
C LEU A 228 2.43 -23.99 -1.24
N LYS A 229 1.44 -24.89 -1.34
CA LYS A 229 0.76 -25.42 -0.15
C LYS A 229 1.70 -26.27 0.70
N ASP A 230 2.56 -27.06 0.04
CA ASP A 230 3.53 -27.94 0.71
C ASP A 230 4.71 -27.17 1.32
N ARG A 231 4.86 -25.89 0.93
CA ARG A 231 5.89 -24.96 1.42
C ARG A 231 5.42 -24.09 2.59
N ALA A 232 4.18 -24.26 3.05
CA ALA A 232 3.63 -23.48 4.15
C ALA A 232 4.53 -23.56 5.39
N PRO A 233 4.93 -22.41 6.01
CA PRO A 233 5.60 -22.44 7.29
C PRO A 233 4.72 -23.12 8.36
N LYS A 234 5.32 -23.96 9.22
CA LYS A 234 4.58 -24.73 10.23
C LYS A 234 3.87 -23.85 11.25
N ASP A 235 4.43 -22.68 11.50
CA ASP A 235 3.97 -21.66 12.46
C ASP A 235 3.34 -20.44 11.79
N SER A 236 2.89 -20.60 10.54
CA SER A 236 2.23 -19.51 9.82
C SER A 236 1.02 -18.98 10.56
N ILE A 237 1.01 -17.67 10.76
CA ILE A 237 -0.08 -16.94 11.42
C ILE A 237 -1.19 -16.51 10.45
N PHE A 238 -1.05 -16.80 9.16
CA PHE A 238 -1.98 -16.39 8.11
C PHE A 238 -3.03 -17.45 7.80
N ASP A 239 -4.17 -17.00 7.27
CA ASP A 239 -5.21 -17.85 6.70
C ASP A 239 -5.44 -17.45 5.22
N PRO A 240 -5.22 -18.38 4.25
CA PRO A 240 -4.59 -19.69 4.43
C PRO A 240 -3.10 -19.58 4.85
N PRO A 241 -2.53 -20.61 5.49
CA PRO A 241 -1.18 -20.55 6.08
C PRO A 241 -0.05 -20.57 5.05
N HIS A 242 -0.36 -20.76 3.78
CA HIS A 242 0.59 -20.82 2.65
C HIS A 242 0.49 -19.60 1.75
N SER A 243 1.51 -19.40 0.92
CA SER A 243 1.50 -18.43 -0.15
C SER A 243 0.44 -18.79 -1.19
N THR A 244 -0.33 -17.80 -1.63
CA THR A 244 -1.41 -18.02 -2.60
C THR A 244 -1.03 -17.50 -3.98
N LEU A 245 -1.63 -18.07 -5.03
CA LEU A 245 -1.49 -17.66 -6.40
C LEU A 245 -2.85 -17.63 -7.06
N SER A 246 -3.18 -16.55 -7.72
CA SER A 246 -4.42 -16.34 -8.46
C SER A 246 -4.15 -15.97 -9.91
N ILE A 247 -4.99 -16.45 -10.81
CA ILE A 247 -4.96 -16.11 -12.23
C ILE A 247 -6.18 -15.23 -12.48
N GLY A 248 -5.94 -13.93 -12.70
CA GLY A 248 -7.00 -12.93 -12.87
C GLY A 248 -7.65 -12.97 -14.25
N GLY A 249 -6.93 -13.42 -15.27
CA GLY A 249 -7.48 -13.53 -16.61
C GLY A 249 -6.49 -14.04 -17.65
N ILE A 250 -7.03 -14.54 -18.75
CA ILE A 250 -6.32 -14.91 -19.97
C ILE A 250 -7.05 -14.28 -21.16
N PHE A 251 -6.33 -13.53 -21.98
CA PHE A 251 -6.89 -12.72 -23.05
C PHE A 251 -6.12 -12.93 -24.35
N GLY A 252 -6.77 -13.44 -25.39
CA GLY A 252 -6.10 -13.67 -26.68
C GLY A 252 -7.02 -14.30 -27.71
N GLY A 253 -6.56 -14.22 -28.98
CA GLY A 253 -7.33 -14.71 -30.12
C GLY A 253 -8.40 -13.71 -30.59
N ILE A 254 -8.80 -13.84 -31.88
CA ILE A 254 -9.77 -12.97 -32.54
C ILE A 254 -10.89 -13.72 -33.25
N ALA A 255 -10.63 -14.95 -33.76
CA ALA A 255 -11.58 -15.76 -34.50
C ALA A 255 -11.23 -17.25 -34.45
N HIS A 256 -12.22 -18.13 -34.65
CA HIS A 256 -12.04 -19.58 -34.60
C HIS A 256 -11.08 -20.15 -35.65
N ASN A 257 -10.99 -19.51 -36.80
CA ASN A 257 -10.19 -19.97 -37.95
C ASN A 257 -8.86 -19.24 -38.12
N VAL A 258 -8.40 -18.47 -37.07
CA VAL A 258 -7.14 -17.74 -37.06
C VAL A 258 -6.29 -18.24 -35.91
N ILE A 259 -5.02 -18.59 -36.17
CA ILE A 259 -4.04 -18.89 -35.14
C ILE A 259 -3.76 -17.58 -34.37
N ALA A 260 -3.96 -17.58 -33.07
CA ALA A 260 -3.79 -16.40 -32.21
C ALA A 260 -2.31 -16.05 -32.07
N ASP A 261 -1.89 -14.90 -32.59
CA ASP A 261 -0.51 -14.41 -32.51
C ASP A 261 -0.21 -13.63 -31.22
N LYS A 262 -1.25 -13.28 -30.43
CA LYS A 262 -1.10 -12.55 -29.16
C LYS A 262 -1.97 -13.14 -28.10
N CYS A 263 -1.41 -13.22 -26.89
CA CYS A 263 -2.13 -13.55 -25.69
C CYS A 263 -1.44 -12.89 -24.48
N HIS A 264 -2.19 -12.56 -23.43
CA HIS A 264 -1.60 -12.21 -22.15
C HIS A 264 -2.38 -12.83 -20.99
N ILE A 265 -1.68 -13.00 -19.88
CA ILE A 265 -2.20 -13.56 -18.63
C ILE A 265 -1.95 -12.54 -17.54
N ASN A 266 -2.99 -12.16 -16.79
CA ASN A 266 -2.90 -11.42 -15.55
C ASN A 266 -2.90 -12.42 -14.38
N TRP A 267 -1.93 -12.33 -13.50
CA TRP A 267 -1.84 -13.20 -12.34
C TRP A 267 -1.16 -12.49 -11.17
N GLU A 268 -1.48 -12.93 -9.96
CA GLU A 268 -0.90 -12.42 -8.72
C GLU A 268 -0.44 -13.55 -7.81
N THR A 269 0.45 -13.24 -6.89
CA THR A 269 0.80 -14.10 -5.76
C THR A 269 0.86 -13.29 -4.47
N ARG A 270 0.39 -13.91 -3.40
CA ARG A 270 0.44 -13.35 -2.04
C ARG A 270 1.42 -14.21 -1.21
N PRO A 271 2.73 -13.95 -1.28
CA PRO A 271 3.71 -14.73 -0.56
C PRO A 271 3.61 -14.51 0.94
N VAL A 272 3.68 -15.61 1.69
CA VAL A 272 3.83 -15.61 3.16
C VAL A 272 5.29 -15.34 3.52
N VAL A 273 6.21 -15.89 2.73
CA VAL A 273 7.66 -15.68 2.87
C VAL A 273 8.25 -15.26 1.54
N LYS A 274 9.29 -14.43 1.57
CA LYS A 274 9.95 -13.87 0.37
C LYS A 274 10.48 -14.97 -0.57
N GLU A 275 10.93 -16.08 0.00
CA GLU A 275 11.48 -17.25 -0.71
C GLU A 275 10.45 -17.86 -1.66
N ASP A 276 9.16 -17.77 -1.36
CA ASP A 276 8.10 -18.28 -2.23
C ASP A 276 7.93 -17.45 -3.50
N ALA A 277 8.06 -16.13 -3.40
CA ALA A 277 8.04 -15.26 -4.57
C ALA A 277 9.26 -15.51 -5.46
N ILE A 278 10.43 -15.68 -4.87
CA ILE A 278 11.68 -16.03 -5.58
C ILE A 278 11.52 -17.38 -6.30
N PHE A 279 11.04 -18.40 -5.58
CA PHE A 279 10.78 -19.72 -6.15
C PHE A 279 9.83 -19.68 -7.34
N LEU A 280 8.68 -19.01 -7.20
CA LEU A 280 7.69 -18.86 -8.29
C LEU A 280 8.33 -18.21 -9.52
N ASN A 281 9.02 -17.09 -9.32
CA ASN A 281 9.62 -16.36 -10.44
C ASN A 281 10.69 -17.20 -11.15
N GLN A 282 11.56 -17.89 -10.41
CA GLN A 282 12.60 -18.77 -10.98
C GLN A 282 11.99 -19.93 -11.78
N GLU A 283 10.98 -20.61 -11.24
CA GLU A 283 10.33 -21.74 -11.91
C GLU A 283 9.58 -21.32 -13.18
N LEU A 284 8.92 -20.15 -13.15
CA LEU A 284 8.18 -19.61 -14.30
C LEU A 284 9.13 -19.09 -15.38
N ASP A 285 10.17 -18.36 -15.00
CA ASP A 285 11.16 -17.84 -15.96
C ASP A 285 11.91 -19.00 -16.62
N LYS A 286 12.32 -20.03 -15.86
CA LYS A 286 12.91 -21.25 -16.40
C LYS A 286 11.97 -21.96 -17.37
N TYR A 287 10.71 -22.16 -17.03
CA TYR A 287 9.73 -22.79 -17.90
C TYR A 287 9.50 -22.02 -19.19
N ALA A 288 9.40 -20.69 -19.09
CA ALA A 288 9.24 -19.81 -20.25
C ALA A 288 10.47 -19.86 -21.19
N THR A 289 11.68 -19.76 -20.61
CA THR A 289 12.92 -19.62 -21.41
C THR A 289 13.51 -20.93 -21.91
N GLU A 290 13.39 -22.02 -21.15
CA GLU A 290 13.99 -23.32 -21.49
C GLU A 290 13.03 -24.28 -22.18
N VAL A 291 11.70 -24.10 -22.02
CA VAL A 291 10.70 -25.01 -22.59
C VAL A 291 9.86 -24.30 -23.66
N LEU A 292 9.10 -23.27 -23.28
CA LEU A 292 8.07 -22.71 -24.18
C LEU A 292 8.72 -21.91 -25.34
N LEU A 293 9.61 -20.99 -25.01
CA LEU A 293 10.20 -20.10 -26.01
C LEU A 293 11.04 -20.81 -27.08
N PRO A 294 11.87 -21.83 -26.76
CA PRO A 294 12.58 -22.61 -27.77
C PRO A 294 11.63 -23.34 -28.75
N GLU A 295 10.51 -23.88 -28.27
CA GLU A 295 9.50 -24.50 -29.14
C GLU A 295 8.86 -23.48 -30.07
N MET A 296 8.44 -22.33 -29.55
CA MET A 296 7.87 -21.24 -30.35
C MET A 296 8.83 -20.77 -31.44
N LYS A 297 10.12 -20.60 -31.10
CA LYS A 297 11.15 -20.07 -32.01
C LYS A 297 11.55 -21.06 -33.12
N LYS A 298 11.27 -22.37 -32.98
CA LYS A 298 11.45 -23.34 -34.08
C LYS A 298 10.59 -23.01 -35.29
N VAL A 299 9.40 -22.41 -35.05
CA VAL A 299 8.46 -22.04 -36.12
C VAL A 299 8.56 -20.54 -36.46
N PHE A 300 8.74 -19.68 -35.45
CA PHE A 300 8.82 -18.24 -35.63
C PHE A 300 9.89 -17.64 -34.72
N SER A 301 11.03 -17.22 -35.29
CA SER A 301 12.19 -16.72 -34.56
C SER A 301 11.90 -15.47 -33.72
N ASN A 302 10.91 -14.65 -34.13
CA ASN A 302 10.51 -13.42 -33.42
C ASN A 302 9.44 -13.64 -32.35
N SER A 303 9.17 -14.90 -31.96
CA SER A 303 8.31 -15.20 -30.83
C SER A 303 8.92 -14.67 -29.51
N SER A 304 8.07 -14.19 -28.62
CA SER A 304 8.49 -13.74 -27.29
C SER A 304 7.52 -14.15 -26.20
N ILE A 305 8.05 -14.28 -24.98
CA ILE A 305 7.31 -14.38 -23.73
C ILE A 305 7.91 -13.32 -22.80
N GLU A 306 7.13 -12.34 -22.40
CA GLU A 306 7.58 -11.21 -21.61
C GLU A 306 6.73 -11.07 -20.35
N LYS A 307 7.35 -11.12 -19.18
CA LYS A 307 6.71 -10.87 -17.88
C LYS A 307 6.90 -9.39 -17.52
N LYS A 308 5.81 -8.66 -17.41
CA LYS A 308 5.79 -7.29 -16.89
C LYS A 308 5.41 -7.34 -15.41
N VAL A 309 6.22 -6.74 -14.57
CA VAL A 309 5.90 -6.46 -13.17
C VAL A 309 4.89 -5.30 -13.16
N ILE A 310 3.74 -5.53 -12.55
CA ILE A 310 2.74 -4.48 -12.28
C ILE A 310 3.06 -3.86 -10.92
N GLY A 311 3.34 -4.71 -9.91
CA GLY A 311 3.81 -4.28 -8.61
C GLY A 311 4.30 -5.44 -7.76
N GLU A 312 5.19 -5.13 -6.82
CA GLU A 312 5.76 -6.07 -5.86
C GLU A 312 5.80 -5.42 -4.48
N ILE A 313 4.74 -5.64 -3.70
CA ILE A 313 4.67 -5.23 -2.30
C ILE A 313 5.24 -6.36 -1.45
N ILE A 314 6.30 -6.08 -0.72
CA ILE A 314 6.91 -7.08 0.18
C ILE A 314 6.01 -7.34 1.38
N GLY A 315 6.08 -8.53 1.95
CA GLY A 315 5.37 -8.89 3.16
C GLY A 315 5.85 -8.07 4.37
N PHE A 316 4.98 -7.97 5.36
CA PHE A 316 5.25 -7.38 6.65
C PHE A 316 5.23 -8.49 7.70
N ASP A 317 6.34 -8.71 8.37
CA ASP A 317 6.54 -9.85 9.27
C ASP A 317 6.34 -9.48 10.72
N ARG A 318 5.58 -10.31 11.45
CA ARG A 318 5.49 -10.23 12.90
C ARG A 318 6.89 -10.36 13.53
N LYS A 319 7.21 -9.47 14.46
CA LYS A 319 8.42 -9.54 15.28
C LYS A 319 8.03 -9.82 16.74
N ASP A 320 8.81 -10.66 17.43
CA ASP A 320 8.59 -10.96 18.87
C ASP A 320 8.66 -9.68 19.69
N LYS A 321 9.64 -8.83 19.41
CA LYS A 321 9.77 -7.49 20.01
C LYS A 321 9.51 -6.44 18.94
N SER A 322 8.55 -5.57 19.20
CA SER A 322 8.18 -4.47 18.30
C SER A 322 7.87 -3.22 19.13
N ASP A 323 8.77 -2.26 19.09
CA ASP A 323 8.59 -0.95 19.76
C ASP A 323 7.29 -0.28 19.30
N ALA A 324 6.94 -0.46 18.02
CA ALA A 324 5.71 0.09 17.45
C ALA A 324 4.45 -0.54 18.06
N CYS A 325 4.39 -1.87 18.14
CA CYS A 325 3.27 -2.56 18.77
C CYS A 325 3.19 -2.25 20.27
N GLU A 326 4.33 -2.21 20.97
CA GLU A 326 4.40 -1.86 22.40
C GLU A 326 3.90 -0.44 22.65
N LEU A 327 4.28 0.51 21.80
CA LEU A 327 3.80 1.88 21.87
C LEU A 327 2.27 1.92 21.75
N ILE A 328 1.71 1.36 20.67
CA ILE A 328 0.26 1.38 20.44
C ILE A 328 -0.48 0.65 21.55
N SER A 329 -0.03 -0.54 21.98
CA SER A 329 -0.62 -1.27 23.10
C SER A 329 -0.65 -0.45 24.39
N SER A 330 0.44 0.27 24.69
CA SER A 330 0.53 1.12 25.89
C SER A 330 -0.45 2.31 25.88
N LEU A 331 -0.86 2.76 24.68
CA LEU A 331 -1.75 3.90 24.48
C LEU A 331 -3.22 3.51 24.36
N THR A 332 -3.49 2.35 23.79
CA THR A 332 -4.87 1.88 23.55
C THR A 332 -5.36 0.90 24.60
N GLY A 333 -4.46 0.27 25.36
CA GLY A 333 -4.77 -0.84 26.25
C GLY A 333 -5.08 -2.16 25.52
N ASP A 334 -5.04 -2.18 24.17
CA ASP A 334 -5.25 -3.38 23.36
C ASP A 334 -3.91 -4.07 23.08
N ASN A 335 -3.77 -5.29 23.59
CA ASN A 335 -2.60 -6.14 23.38
C ASN A 335 -2.82 -7.19 22.28
N SER A 336 -3.99 -7.20 21.64
CA SER A 336 -4.26 -8.11 20.54
C SER A 336 -3.46 -7.72 19.30
N ARG A 337 -2.81 -8.70 18.67
CA ARG A 337 -2.06 -8.52 17.42
C ARG A 337 -2.78 -9.29 16.34
N GLN A 338 -3.20 -8.60 15.29
CA GLN A 338 -3.93 -9.17 14.18
C GLN A 338 -3.07 -9.21 12.92
N VAL A 339 -3.49 -9.99 11.95
CA VAL A 339 -2.88 -10.09 10.64
C VAL A 339 -3.91 -9.82 9.56
N VAL A 340 -3.45 -9.29 8.43
CA VAL A 340 -4.31 -9.05 7.26
C VAL A 340 -3.72 -9.70 6.01
N SER A 341 -4.57 -9.95 5.02
CA SER A 341 -4.14 -10.58 3.76
C SER A 341 -3.82 -9.57 2.65
N PHE A 342 -4.19 -8.29 2.83
CA PHE A 342 -3.81 -7.23 1.90
C PHE A 342 -2.43 -6.68 2.24
N GLY A 343 -1.74 -6.13 1.24
CA GLY A 343 -0.43 -5.51 1.41
C GLY A 343 -0.56 -4.05 1.81
N THR A 344 0.48 -3.52 2.46
CA THR A 344 0.63 -2.09 2.79
C THR A 344 2.10 -1.70 2.67
N GLU A 345 2.42 -0.42 2.85
CA GLU A 345 3.81 0.07 2.87
C GLU A 345 4.62 -0.41 4.10
N ALA A 346 3.99 -1.03 5.09
CA ALA A 346 4.62 -1.39 6.37
C ALA A 346 5.87 -2.26 6.21
N GLY A 347 5.83 -3.23 5.29
CA GLY A 347 6.98 -4.09 5.00
C GLY A 347 8.20 -3.32 4.50
N LEU A 348 7.99 -2.25 3.74
CA LEU A 348 9.07 -1.41 3.20
C LEU A 348 9.80 -0.63 4.31
N PHE A 349 9.08 -0.07 5.27
CA PHE A 349 9.68 0.56 6.45
C PHE A 349 10.41 -0.47 7.32
N GLN A 350 9.83 -1.65 7.51
CA GLN A 350 10.46 -2.73 8.28
C GLN A 350 11.76 -3.21 7.63
N GLU A 351 11.82 -3.29 6.30
CA GLU A 351 13.03 -3.71 5.56
C GLU A 351 14.25 -2.82 5.84
N ILE A 352 14.04 -1.55 6.18
CA ILE A 352 15.14 -0.62 6.51
C ILE A 352 15.42 -0.52 8.02
N GLY A 353 14.82 -1.38 8.84
CA GLY A 353 15.06 -1.47 10.28
C GLY A 353 14.12 -0.64 11.15
N ILE A 354 13.12 0.02 10.57
CA ILE A 354 12.14 0.81 11.30
C ILE A 354 11.10 -0.14 11.92
N SER A 355 10.88 -0.01 13.24
CA SER A 355 9.81 -0.76 13.93
C SER A 355 8.46 -0.25 13.47
N THR A 356 7.66 -1.11 12.84
CA THR A 356 6.44 -0.69 12.14
C THR A 356 5.22 -1.39 12.70
N VAL A 357 4.08 -0.71 12.65
CA VAL A 357 2.74 -1.22 12.94
C VAL A 357 1.74 -0.57 11.97
N VAL A 358 0.72 -1.33 11.59
CA VAL A 358 -0.41 -0.76 10.87
C VAL A 358 -1.55 -0.54 11.85
N CYS A 359 -1.98 0.72 11.99
CA CYS A 359 -3.03 1.13 12.92
C CYS A 359 -3.60 2.48 12.50
N GLY A 360 -4.86 2.52 12.12
CA GLY A 360 -5.51 3.75 11.72
C GLY A 360 -7.03 3.70 11.84
N PRO A 361 -7.68 4.86 11.64
CA PRO A 361 -9.11 5.03 11.82
C PRO A 361 -9.89 4.47 10.64
N GLY A 362 -11.08 3.97 10.90
CA GLY A 362 -12.00 3.41 9.90
C GLY A 362 -11.81 1.91 9.71
N SER A 363 -12.66 1.33 8.87
CA SER A 363 -12.71 -0.09 8.58
C SER A 363 -12.36 -0.39 7.14
N ILE A 364 -11.45 -1.33 6.90
CA ILE A 364 -11.10 -1.82 5.55
C ILE A 364 -12.33 -2.33 4.77
N GLU A 365 -13.39 -2.70 5.46
CA GLU A 365 -14.65 -3.08 4.81
C GLU A 365 -15.32 -1.95 4.04
N GLN A 366 -14.94 -0.70 4.27
CA GLN A 366 -15.45 0.47 3.55
C GLN A 366 -14.57 0.85 2.37
N ALA A 367 -13.30 0.41 2.35
CA ALA A 367 -12.37 0.68 1.28
C ALA A 367 -12.87 0.16 -0.07
N HIS A 368 -12.55 0.88 -1.16
CA HIS A 368 -12.84 0.52 -2.55
C HIS A 368 -14.34 0.39 -2.91
N LYS A 369 -15.25 0.65 -1.97
CA LYS A 369 -16.71 0.57 -2.20
C LYS A 369 -17.29 1.89 -2.73
N ILE A 370 -18.47 1.78 -3.32
CA ILE A 370 -19.38 2.91 -3.58
C ILE A 370 -19.84 3.43 -2.22
N ASP A 371 -20.00 4.76 -2.13
CA ASP A 371 -20.38 5.42 -0.88
C ASP A 371 -19.45 5.11 0.31
N GLU A 372 -18.15 5.04 0.02
CA GLU A 372 -17.12 4.96 1.05
C GLU A 372 -17.35 6.04 2.12
N PHE A 373 -17.20 5.65 3.38
CA PHE A 373 -17.34 6.54 4.51
C PHE A 373 -16.39 6.18 5.66
N ILE A 374 -16.11 7.17 6.48
CA ILE A 374 -15.51 6.97 7.80
C ILE A 374 -16.51 7.34 8.90
N ILE A 375 -16.55 6.54 9.97
CA ILE A 375 -17.32 6.89 11.17
C ILE A 375 -16.55 8.00 11.91
N LEU A 376 -17.25 9.08 12.25
CA LEU A 376 -16.63 10.25 12.87
C LEU A 376 -15.93 9.95 14.22
N ASP A 377 -16.43 8.95 14.97
CA ASP A 377 -15.78 8.50 16.21
C ASP A 377 -14.40 7.88 15.98
N GLU A 378 -14.15 7.28 14.81
CA GLU A 378 -12.83 6.75 14.46
C GLU A 378 -11.77 7.87 14.35
N LEU A 379 -12.14 9.04 13.83
CA LEU A 379 -11.25 10.20 13.82
C LEU A 379 -10.92 10.65 15.26
N LYS A 380 -11.89 10.63 16.18
CA LYS A 380 -11.67 10.95 17.59
C LYS A 380 -10.74 9.96 18.26
N LYS A 381 -10.88 8.66 17.96
CA LYS A 381 -9.98 7.61 18.47
C LYS A 381 -8.55 7.83 17.96
N CYS A 382 -8.39 8.17 16.68
CA CYS A 382 -7.09 8.49 16.09
C CYS A 382 -6.45 9.70 16.77
N LEU A 383 -7.20 10.79 16.97
CA LEU A 383 -6.72 11.98 17.67
C LEU A 383 -6.29 11.69 19.12
N LYS A 384 -7.00 10.82 19.84
CA LYS A 384 -6.60 10.34 21.18
C LYS A 384 -5.28 9.57 21.13
N LEU A 385 -5.08 8.71 20.12
CA LEU A 385 -3.81 8.02 19.91
C LEU A 385 -2.67 9.02 19.69
N LEU A 386 -2.87 10.04 18.83
CA LEU A 386 -1.88 11.07 18.55
C LEU A 386 -1.54 11.90 19.80
N ASP A 387 -2.52 12.18 20.67
CA ASP A 387 -2.28 12.85 21.96
C ASP A 387 -1.44 11.98 22.91
N GLY A 388 -1.73 10.69 23.00
CA GLY A 388 -0.90 9.75 23.74
C GLY A 388 0.53 9.66 23.21
N ILE A 389 0.71 9.69 21.88
CA ILE A 389 2.05 9.74 21.27
C ILE A 389 2.78 11.03 21.70
N LYS A 390 2.11 12.19 21.72
CA LYS A 390 2.67 13.47 22.19
C LYS A 390 3.12 13.34 23.65
N GLU A 391 2.29 12.77 24.52
CA GLU A 391 2.65 12.59 25.94
C GLU A 391 3.89 11.71 26.11
N LYS A 392 4.00 10.61 25.35
CA LYS A 392 5.19 9.73 25.36
C LYS A 392 6.43 10.36 24.70
N SER A 393 6.26 11.43 23.93
CA SER A 393 7.30 12.13 23.16
C SER A 393 7.61 13.51 23.71
N SER A 394 7.10 13.87 24.89
CA SER A 394 7.35 15.14 25.56
C SER A 394 8.13 14.91 26.85
N LEU A 395 8.99 15.87 27.19
CA LEU A 395 9.62 15.94 28.51
C LEU A 395 8.57 16.44 29.51
N ASN A 396 8.49 15.79 30.64
CA ASN A 396 7.74 16.27 31.83
C ASN A 396 8.35 17.57 32.35
#